data_10b6a0a6b84fe1473f8ef6f647792b8d
#
_entry.id   10b6a0a6b84fe1473f8ef6f647792b8d
#
_cell.length_a   1.000
_cell.length_b   1.000
_cell.length_c   1.000
_cell.angle_alpha   90.00
_cell.angle_beta   90.00
_cell.angle_gamma   90.00
#
_symmetry.space_group_name_H-M   'P 1'
#
loop_
_entity.id
_entity.type
_entity.pdbx_description
1 polymer ?
#
loop_
_entity_poly.entity_id
_entity_poly.type
_entity_poly.pdbx_seq_one_letter_code
_entity_poly.pdbx_strand_id
1 'polypeptide(L)'
;MLFRSNRAANDIASRTRRGAGNYIVVSPTALTILQSATTSAFARTTEGTFEAPTNTKFVGTLNSSVRVYVNHYSGDAAPVLIGYKGANEMDAPAFYCPYIPLMSSGVVLDPNTFEPTVSFMTRYGYVELSNTASSLGNAADYVNNIAITSGNLSFI
;
A
#
# COMPACT_ATOMS: atom_id res chain seq x y z
N MET A 1 -16.99 -9.01 -3.79
CA MET A 1 -15.77 -8.28 -3.39
C MET A 1 -16.08 -7.07 -2.51
N LEU A 2 -17.02 -6.22 -2.89
CA LEU A 2 -17.41 -5.01 -2.15
C LEU A 2 -17.78 -5.27 -0.68
N PHE A 3 -18.57 -6.32 -0.40
CA PHE A 3 -18.95 -6.67 0.97
C PHE A 3 -17.76 -7.05 1.84
N ARG A 4 -16.80 -7.80 1.30
CA ARG A 4 -15.58 -8.20 2.03
C ARG A 4 -14.68 -7.00 2.32
N SER A 5 -14.55 -6.07 1.39
CA SER A 5 -13.76 -4.85 1.60
C SER A 5 -14.38 -3.95 2.67
N ASN A 6 -15.69 -3.75 2.63
CA ASN A 6 -16.39 -2.97 3.66
C ASN A 6 -16.29 -3.63 5.04
N ARG A 7 -16.43 -4.95 5.11
CA ARG A 7 -16.24 -5.70 6.36
C ARG A 7 -14.82 -5.53 6.90
N ALA A 8 -13.81 -5.71 6.06
CA ALA A 8 -12.41 -5.56 6.46
C ALA A 8 -12.07 -4.13 6.90
N ALA A 9 -12.65 -3.12 6.25
CA ALA A 9 -12.50 -1.73 6.66
C ALA A 9 -13.14 -1.46 8.04
N ASN A 10 -14.33 -2.02 8.29
CA ASN A 10 -15.02 -1.90 9.59
C ASN A 10 -14.30 -2.69 10.69
N ASP A 11 -13.69 -3.83 10.37
CA ASP A 11 -12.88 -4.59 11.33
C ASP A 11 -11.68 -3.75 11.82
N ILE A 12 -11.05 -2.97 10.93
CA ILE A 12 -9.99 -2.02 11.32
C ILE A 12 -10.54 -0.97 12.28
N ALA A 13 -11.73 -0.41 12.01
CA ALA A 13 -12.37 0.56 12.89
C ALA A 13 -12.67 -0.03 14.28
N SER A 14 -13.11 -1.27 14.35
CA SER A 14 -13.40 -1.94 15.63
C SER A 14 -12.16 -2.22 16.46
N ARG A 15 -11.04 -2.57 15.81
CA ARG A 15 -9.76 -2.84 16.48
C ARG A 15 -9.06 -1.55 16.92
N THR A 16 -8.92 -0.59 16.01
CA THR A 16 -8.17 0.64 16.28
C THR A 16 -8.98 1.69 17.01
N ARG A 17 -10.32 1.68 16.89
CA ARG A 17 -11.25 2.72 17.38
C ARG A 17 -10.91 4.14 16.89
N ARG A 18 -10.14 4.26 15.80
CA ARG A 18 -9.70 5.53 15.22
C ARG A 18 -10.41 5.85 13.91
N GLY A 19 -10.72 4.84 13.12
CA GLY A 19 -11.42 5.01 11.85
C GLY A 19 -11.42 3.75 11.02
N ALA A 20 -12.32 3.69 10.04
CA ALA A 20 -12.38 2.60 9.08
C ALA A 20 -11.26 2.70 8.05
N GLY A 21 -10.90 1.57 7.44
CA GLY A 21 -9.91 1.55 6.37
C GLY A 21 -10.25 2.56 5.27
N ASN A 22 -9.29 3.39 4.90
CA ASN A 22 -9.46 4.50 3.96
C ASN A 22 -8.63 4.38 2.68
N TYR A 23 -7.78 3.37 2.58
CA TYR A 23 -7.06 3.05 1.36
C TYR A 23 -7.02 1.54 1.12
N ILE A 24 -6.96 1.16 -0.16
CA ILE A 24 -6.84 -0.22 -0.62
C ILE A 24 -5.69 -0.29 -1.61
N VAL A 25 -4.82 -1.27 -1.44
CA VAL A 25 -3.80 -1.63 -2.41
C VAL A 25 -4.17 -2.96 -3.04
N VAL A 26 -4.28 -3.00 -4.34
CA VAL A 26 -4.73 -4.18 -5.09
C VAL A 26 -3.66 -4.67 -6.07
N SER A 27 -3.65 -5.99 -6.31
CA SER A 27 -2.90 -6.56 -7.44
C SER A 27 -3.59 -6.23 -8.77
N PRO A 28 -2.90 -6.32 -9.92
CA PRO A 28 -3.51 -6.10 -11.22
C PRO A 28 -4.71 -7.03 -11.50
N THR A 29 -4.63 -8.29 -11.05
CA THR A 29 -5.72 -9.26 -11.16
C THR A 29 -6.95 -8.82 -10.37
N ALA A 30 -6.75 -8.40 -9.12
CA ALA A 30 -7.82 -7.89 -8.27
C ALA A 30 -8.42 -6.59 -8.82
N LEU A 31 -7.60 -5.74 -9.44
CA LEU A 31 -8.07 -4.52 -10.10
C LEU A 31 -9.01 -4.85 -11.28
N THR A 32 -8.67 -5.82 -12.10
CA THR A 32 -9.51 -6.26 -13.22
C THR A 32 -10.89 -6.69 -12.73
N ILE A 33 -10.95 -7.42 -11.61
CA ILE A 33 -12.23 -7.82 -10.98
C ILE A 33 -13.03 -6.61 -10.51
N LEU A 34 -12.36 -5.63 -9.89
CA LEU A 34 -13.01 -4.39 -9.45
C LEU A 34 -13.54 -3.57 -10.63
N GLN A 35 -12.79 -3.49 -11.71
CA GLN A 35 -13.17 -2.75 -12.92
C GLN A 35 -14.31 -3.42 -13.69
N SER A 36 -14.37 -4.74 -13.65
CA SER A 36 -15.43 -5.53 -14.28
C SER A 36 -16.74 -5.51 -13.49
N ALA A 37 -16.66 -5.21 -12.19
CA ALA A 37 -17.85 -5.02 -11.39
C ALA A 37 -18.55 -3.71 -11.81
N THR A 38 -19.65 -3.85 -12.54
CA THR A 38 -20.49 -2.74 -13.03
C THR A 38 -21.28 -2.06 -11.91
N THR A 39 -20.63 -1.75 -10.81
CA THR A 39 -21.26 -1.09 -9.70
C THR A 39 -20.89 0.39 -9.67
N SER A 40 -21.88 1.24 -9.45
CA SER A 40 -21.72 2.68 -9.18
C SER A 40 -20.82 2.99 -7.96
N ALA A 41 -20.38 1.96 -7.25
CA ALA A 41 -19.53 2.07 -6.07
C ALA A 41 -18.04 2.31 -6.42
N PHE A 42 -17.60 2.00 -7.64
CA PHE A 42 -16.24 2.26 -8.09
C PHE A 42 -16.22 3.44 -9.08
N ALA A 43 -15.79 4.60 -8.61
CA ALA A 43 -15.59 5.76 -9.45
C ALA A 43 -14.13 5.78 -9.94
N ARG A 44 -13.96 5.77 -11.26
CA ARG A 44 -12.64 5.98 -11.89
C ARG A 44 -12.30 7.46 -11.83
N THR A 45 -11.07 7.77 -11.51
CA THR A 45 -10.53 9.12 -11.76
C THR A 45 -10.35 9.31 -13.26
N THR A 46 -11.03 10.29 -13.81
CA THR A 46 -10.89 10.68 -15.22
C THR A 46 -9.62 11.49 -15.46
N GLU A 47 -9.04 12.03 -14.42
CA GLU A 47 -7.82 12.83 -14.49
C GLU A 47 -6.61 12.01 -14.07
N GLY A 48 -5.95 11.45 -15.07
CA GLY A 48 -4.64 10.84 -14.91
C GLY A 48 -3.54 11.88 -14.84
N THR A 49 -3.44 12.63 -13.77
CA THR A 49 -2.19 13.31 -13.44
C THR A 49 -1.19 12.24 -12.96
N PHE A 50 -0.29 11.91 -13.87
CA PHE A 50 0.80 10.99 -13.60
C PHE A 50 1.85 11.70 -12.74
N GLU A 51 1.66 11.72 -11.44
CA GLU A 51 2.75 11.94 -10.51
C GLU A 51 3.10 10.61 -9.85
N ALA A 52 4.03 9.90 -10.45
CA ALA A 52 4.50 8.67 -9.89
C ALA A 52 6.02 8.56 -9.89
N PRO A 53 6.65 8.70 -8.73
CA PRO A 53 7.89 7.97 -8.49
C PRO A 53 7.71 6.72 -7.63
N THR A 54 6.50 6.32 -7.30
CA THR A 54 6.23 5.11 -6.51
C THR A 54 5.58 4.04 -7.36
N ASN A 55 5.96 2.79 -7.15
CA ASN A 55 5.44 1.60 -7.82
C ASN A 55 3.92 1.38 -7.61
N THR A 56 3.25 2.30 -6.96
CA THR A 56 1.83 2.26 -6.60
C THR A 56 1.11 3.39 -7.31
N LYS A 57 0.18 3.06 -8.19
CA LYS A 57 -0.61 4.01 -8.95
C LYS A 57 -2.01 4.15 -8.37
N PHE A 58 -2.45 5.40 -8.15
CA PHE A 58 -3.85 5.69 -7.79
C PHE A 58 -4.76 5.46 -9.00
N VAL A 59 -5.84 4.70 -8.82
CA VAL A 59 -6.74 4.31 -9.90
C VAL A 59 -8.14 4.91 -9.73
N GLY A 60 -8.60 5.09 -8.52
CA GLY A 60 -9.95 5.60 -8.26
C GLY A 60 -10.36 5.48 -6.80
N THR A 61 -11.63 5.72 -6.54
CA THR A 61 -12.22 5.62 -5.21
C THR A 61 -13.32 4.57 -5.18
N LEU A 62 -13.40 3.83 -4.09
CA LEU A 62 -14.47 2.89 -3.78
C LEU A 62 -15.39 3.52 -2.73
N ASN A 63 -16.72 3.49 -2.95
CA ASN A 63 -17.72 4.09 -2.05
C ASN A 63 -17.44 5.57 -1.70
N SER A 64 -16.84 6.33 -2.61
CA SER A 64 -16.49 7.75 -2.44
C SER A 64 -15.51 8.07 -1.29
N SER A 65 -15.09 7.10 -0.49
CA SER A 65 -14.26 7.31 0.69
C SER A 65 -12.94 6.55 0.69
N VAL A 66 -12.89 5.41 0.04
CA VAL A 66 -11.72 4.52 0.06
C VAL A 66 -10.91 4.70 -1.22
N ARG A 67 -9.66 5.10 -1.09
CA ARG A 67 -8.74 5.30 -2.22
C ARG A 67 -8.17 3.95 -2.68
N VAL A 68 -8.21 3.69 -3.98
CA VAL A 68 -7.71 2.44 -4.58
C VAL A 68 -6.39 2.71 -5.29
N TYR A 69 -5.37 1.97 -4.88
CA TYR A 69 -4.03 1.98 -5.47
C TYR A 69 -3.72 0.61 -6.07
N VAL A 70 -3.02 0.58 -7.19
CA VAL A 70 -2.54 -0.66 -7.79
C VAL A 70 -1.04 -0.82 -7.54
N ASN A 71 -0.65 -2.01 -7.10
CA ASN A 71 0.74 -2.41 -7.01
C ASN A 71 1.02 -3.50 -8.05
N HIS A 72 1.78 -3.16 -9.09
CA HIS A 72 2.11 -4.07 -10.17
C HIS A 72 3.09 -5.18 -9.77
N TYR A 73 3.77 -5.01 -8.64
CA TYR A 73 4.73 -6.00 -8.11
C TYR A 73 4.11 -6.92 -7.07
N SER A 74 2.84 -6.72 -6.73
CA SER A 74 2.12 -7.58 -5.80
C SER A 74 1.81 -8.92 -6.46
N GLY A 75 2.31 -10.01 -5.87
CA GLY A 75 1.93 -11.35 -6.27
C GLY A 75 0.51 -11.72 -5.82
N ASP A 76 0.02 -12.87 -6.29
CA ASP A 76 -1.34 -13.35 -5.99
C ASP A 76 -1.56 -13.80 -4.53
N ALA A 77 -0.48 -13.90 -3.74
CA ALA A 77 -0.57 -14.35 -2.34
C ALA A 77 -1.32 -13.37 -1.43
N ALA A 78 -1.25 -12.05 -1.71
CA ALA A 78 -1.98 -11.02 -0.98
C ALA A 78 -2.58 -10.00 -1.96
N PRO A 79 -3.63 -10.38 -2.70
CA PRO A 79 -4.13 -9.61 -3.83
C PRO A 79 -4.81 -8.30 -3.43
N VAL A 80 -5.29 -8.18 -2.19
CA VAL A 80 -5.95 -6.97 -1.69
C VAL A 80 -5.53 -6.70 -0.26
N LEU A 81 -4.96 -5.53 -0.04
CA LEU A 81 -4.60 -5.01 1.26
C LEU A 81 -5.45 -3.78 1.55
N ILE A 82 -6.13 -3.77 2.69
CA ILE A 82 -6.89 -2.62 3.17
C ILE A 82 -6.19 -2.06 4.39
N GLY A 83 -6.05 -0.75 4.45
CA GLY A 83 -5.42 -0.10 5.58
C GLY A 83 -6.10 1.21 5.95
N TYR A 84 -5.75 1.68 7.13
CA TYR A 84 -6.15 2.97 7.67
C TYR A 84 -4.92 3.85 7.91
N LYS A 85 -5.00 5.09 7.46
CA LYS A 85 -4.06 6.16 7.79
C LYS A 85 -4.86 7.40 8.16
N GLY A 86 -4.66 7.91 9.37
CA GLY A 86 -5.30 9.13 9.83
C GLY A 86 -4.76 10.40 9.17
N ALA A 87 -5.43 11.51 9.45
CA ALA A 87 -5.04 12.83 8.94
C ALA A 87 -3.73 13.35 9.58
N ASN A 88 -3.46 12.96 10.83
CA ASN A 88 -2.26 13.35 11.54
C ASN A 88 -1.08 12.44 11.20
N GLU A 89 0.13 12.98 11.24
CA GLU A 89 1.37 12.22 11.01
C GLU A 89 1.54 11.08 12.02
N MET A 90 1.12 11.28 13.27
CA MET A 90 1.21 10.29 14.34
C MET A 90 0.15 9.19 14.27
N ASP A 91 -0.84 9.31 13.40
CA ASP A 91 -1.91 8.33 13.24
C ASP A 91 -1.63 7.40 12.06
N ALA A 92 -0.55 6.65 12.18
CA ALA A 92 -0.08 5.70 11.20
C ALA A 92 0.51 4.45 11.89
N PRO A 93 0.46 3.27 11.25
CA PRO A 93 0.97 2.03 11.83
C PRO A 93 2.49 1.94 11.83
N ALA A 94 3.14 2.63 10.91
CA ALA A 94 4.58 2.60 10.72
C ALA A 94 5.09 3.97 10.27
N PHE A 95 6.32 4.26 10.61
CA PHE A 95 6.98 5.52 10.32
C PHE A 95 8.28 5.28 9.57
N TYR A 96 8.41 5.90 8.42
CA TYR A 96 9.64 5.96 7.66
C TYR A 96 10.28 7.34 7.85
N CYS A 97 11.46 7.36 8.45
CA CYS A 97 12.19 8.58 8.80
C CYS A 97 13.46 8.67 7.95
N PRO A 98 13.43 9.31 6.78
CA PRO A 98 14.62 9.50 5.98
C PRO A 98 15.53 10.53 6.66
N TYR A 99 16.79 10.17 6.90
CA TYR A 99 17.80 11.06 7.46
C TYR A 99 18.72 11.65 6.40
N ILE A 100 19.28 10.77 5.55
CA ILE A 100 20.09 11.18 4.40
C ILE A 100 19.41 10.66 3.14
N PRO A 101 19.10 11.53 2.16
CA PRO A 101 18.58 11.10 0.87
C PRO A 101 19.59 10.23 0.13
N LEU A 102 19.16 9.62 -0.96
CA LEU A 102 20.06 8.86 -1.82
C LEU A 102 21.16 9.78 -2.38
N MET A 103 22.40 9.51 -2.00
CA MET A 103 23.56 10.24 -2.46
C MET A 103 24.45 9.30 -3.26
N SER A 104 25.08 9.82 -4.30
CA SER A 104 26.06 9.11 -5.13
C SER A 104 27.44 9.71 -4.90
N SER A 105 28.47 8.87 -4.86
CA SER A 105 29.87 9.30 -4.75
C SER A 105 30.41 9.95 -6.03
N GLY A 106 29.65 9.90 -7.13
CA GLY A 106 30.23 10.12 -8.46
C GLY A 106 31.11 8.95 -8.91
N VAL A 107 31.71 9.09 -10.07
CA VAL A 107 32.65 8.08 -10.61
C VAL A 107 33.99 8.26 -9.93
N VAL A 108 34.44 7.22 -9.22
CA VAL A 108 35.75 7.15 -8.58
C VAL A 108 36.54 5.98 -9.20
N LEU A 109 37.78 6.20 -9.60
CA LEU A 109 38.63 5.13 -10.06
C LEU A 109 39.22 4.39 -8.85
N ASP A 110 39.09 3.08 -8.82
CA ASP A 110 39.74 2.26 -7.81
C ASP A 110 41.26 2.31 -8.02
N PRO A 111 42.06 2.70 -7.01
CA PRO A 111 43.50 2.84 -7.15
C PRO A 111 44.22 1.51 -7.40
N ASN A 112 43.60 0.36 -7.12
CA ASN A 112 44.21 -0.96 -7.32
C ASN A 112 43.90 -1.57 -8.67
N THR A 113 42.69 -1.39 -9.18
CA THR A 113 42.21 -2.03 -10.41
C THR A 113 41.99 -1.06 -11.56
N PHE A 114 41.99 0.26 -11.31
CA PHE A 114 41.66 1.32 -12.26
C PHE A 114 40.25 1.19 -12.87
N GLU A 115 39.36 0.42 -12.20
CA GLU A 115 37.98 0.28 -12.64
C GLU A 115 37.15 1.47 -12.13
N PRO A 116 36.24 2.03 -12.96
CA PRO A 116 35.34 3.07 -12.52
C PRO A 116 34.26 2.49 -11.60
N THR A 117 34.20 2.97 -10.36
CA THR A 117 33.22 2.56 -9.36
C THR A 117 32.32 3.72 -8.97
N VAL A 118 31.02 3.44 -8.75
CA VAL A 118 30.04 4.38 -8.22
C VAL A 118 29.39 3.77 -6.99
N SER A 119 29.43 4.51 -5.88
CA SER A 119 28.81 4.09 -4.63
C SER A 119 27.56 4.92 -4.35
N PHE A 120 26.49 4.26 -3.91
CA PHE A 120 25.27 4.91 -3.46
C PHE A 120 25.09 4.71 -1.97
N MET A 121 24.70 5.76 -1.27
CA MET A 121 24.45 5.72 0.16
C MET A 121 23.12 6.40 0.50
N THR A 122 22.37 5.78 1.38
CA THR A 122 21.19 6.38 2.04
C THR A 122 21.18 5.99 3.52
N ARG A 123 20.60 6.83 4.36
CA ARG A 123 20.35 6.51 5.77
C ARG A 123 18.91 6.82 6.11
N TYR A 124 18.22 5.87 6.70
CA TYR A 124 16.83 6.01 7.13
C TYR A 124 16.57 5.21 8.41
N GLY A 125 15.55 5.64 9.15
CA GLY A 125 14.98 4.88 10.24
C GLY A 125 13.61 4.33 9.84
N TYR A 126 13.27 3.17 10.35
CA TYR A 126 11.95 2.58 10.22
C TYR A 126 11.47 2.10 11.57
N VAL A 127 10.27 2.50 11.96
CA VAL A 127 9.67 2.13 13.24
C VAL A 127 8.23 1.70 13.01
N GLU A 128 7.85 0.57 13.57
CA GLU A 128 6.48 0.08 13.62
C GLU A 128 5.91 0.20 15.03
N LEU A 129 4.60 0.36 15.14
CA LEU A 129 3.89 0.25 16.41
C LEU A 129 4.04 -1.18 16.96
N SER A 130 4.22 -1.30 18.27
CA SER A 130 4.41 -2.59 18.93
C SER A 130 3.23 -3.53 18.69
N ASN A 131 3.51 -4.74 18.20
CA ASN A 131 2.51 -5.79 18.00
C ASN A 131 2.38 -6.67 19.27
N THR A 132 1.96 -6.06 20.38
CA THR A 132 1.71 -6.77 21.65
C THR A 132 0.23 -7.06 21.84
N ALA A 133 -0.12 -8.24 22.32
CA ALA A 133 -1.52 -8.67 22.47
C ALA A 133 -2.35 -7.77 23.40
N SER A 134 -1.71 -7.05 24.31
CA SER A 134 -2.35 -6.13 25.27
C SER A 134 -2.42 -4.68 24.81
N SER A 135 -1.81 -4.34 23.68
CA SER A 135 -1.78 -2.97 23.15
C SER A 135 -2.97 -2.73 22.23
N LEU A 136 -3.62 -1.58 22.37
CA LEU A 136 -4.59 -1.08 21.40
C LEU A 136 -3.85 -0.25 20.35
N GLY A 137 -3.99 -0.63 19.07
CA GLY A 137 -3.36 0.10 17.96
C GLY A 137 -1.99 -0.46 17.55
N ASN A 138 -1.86 -1.77 17.52
CA ASN A 138 -0.72 -2.45 16.90
C ASN A 138 -0.67 -2.16 15.39
N ALA A 139 0.51 -2.23 14.79
CA ALA A 139 0.64 -2.05 13.34
C ALA A 139 -0.26 -3.03 12.56
N ALA A 140 -0.40 -4.27 13.03
CA ALA A 140 -1.27 -5.28 12.43
C ALA A 140 -2.77 -4.95 12.50
N ASP A 141 -3.20 -4.09 13.43
CA ASP A 141 -4.61 -3.70 13.57
C ASP A 141 -5.04 -2.64 12.53
N TYR A 142 -4.08 -1.91 11.99
CA TYR A 142 -4.31 -0.88 10.96
C TYR A 142 -4.43 -1.45 9.55
N VAL A 143 -4.12 -2.73 9.37
CA VAL A 143 -4.06 -3.36 8.05
C VAL A 143 -4.84 -4.67 8.07
N ASN A 144 -5.56 -4.96 7.01
CA ASN A 144 -6.25 -6.22 6.81
C ASN A 144 -6.02 -6.75 5.39
N ASN A 145 -5.74 -8.03 5.26
CA ASN A 145 -5.53 -8.69 3.99
C ASN A 145 -6.78 -9.48 3.59
N ILE A 146 -7.19 -9.34 2.33
CA ILE A 146 -8.28 -10.11 1.76
C ILE A 146 -7.71 -11.06 0.73
N ALA A 147 -7.75 -12.35 1.01
CA ALA A 147 -7.41 -13.38 0.04
C ALA A 147 -8.53 -13.51 -1.01
N ILE A 148 -8.15 -13.57 -2.26
CA ILE A 148 -9.02 -13.92 -3.37
C ILE A 148 -8.70 -15.36 -3.72
N THR A 149 -9.64 -16.27 -3.45
CA THR A 149 -9.49 -17.66 -3.84
C THR A 149 -9.85 -17.78 -5.32
N SER A 150 -8.89 -18.16 -6.14
CA SER A 150 -9.02 -18.26 -7.60
C SER A 150 -9.98 -19.37 -8.07
N GLY A 151 -10.41 -20.25 -7.17
CA GLY A 151 -11.26 -21.39 -7.52
C GLY A 151 -12.64 -21.07 -8.11
N ASN A 152 -13.10 -19.80 -8.02
CA ASN A 152 -14.37 -19.36 -8.59
C ASN A 152 -14.21 -18.28 -9.68
N LEU A 153 -12.99 -18.01 -10.10
CA LEU A 153 -12.67 -17.04 -11.15
C LEU A 153 -12.18 -17.81 -12.38
N SER A 154 -13.04 -18.65 -12.93
CA SER A 154 -12.84 -19.23 -14.25
C SER A 154 -13.17 -18.13 -15.27
N PHE A 155 -12.16 -17.43 -15.74
CA PHE A 155 -12.28 -16.64 -16.96
C PHE A 155 -12.15 -17.62 -18.13
N ILE A 156 -13.25 -17.92 -18.76
CA ILE A 156 -13.30 -18.57 -20.07
C ILE A 156 -13.09 -17.51 -21.14
#